data_4631ff570bf50f297bb8dfb10bc7a9dc
#
_entry.id   4631ff570bf50f297bb8dfb10bc7a9dc
#
_cell.length_a   1.000
_cell.length_b   1.000
_cell.length_c   1.000
_cell.angle_alpha   90.00
_cell.angle_beta   90.00
_cell.angle_gamma   90.00
#
_symmetry.space_group_name_H-M   'P 1'
#
loop_
_entity.id
_entity.type
_entity.pdbx_description
1 polymer ?
#
loop_
_entity_poly.entity_id
_entity_poly.type
_entity_poly.pdbx_seq_one_letter_code
_entity_poly.pdbx_strand_id
1 'polypeptide(L)'
;MERSVYHGVMDRPSNPALMNQTKLPARERILLTAHTLFYREGIRSTGVDRIIAEAGVTKVTFYRHFPSKNDLIVAFLDYRHRIWMSWFQDELQRHGNNLLAITPVLQEWFADPAFRGCAFINALGEMGGSMPEVVHRVNQHKAELRKVIEGLLPENCDRENLASAVAMAIDGAVVRAEWGEPSEAIHGFNHLTEGVCCLKPQT
;
A
#
# COMPACT_ATOMS: atom_id res chain seq x y z
N MET A 1 6.09 -13.69 -24.81
CA MET A 1 5.81 -12.27 -24.51
C MET A 1 4.42 -12.21 -23.87
N GLU A 2 4.30 -12.64 -22.64
CA GLU A 2 3.06 -12.53 -21.88
C GLU A 2 2.99 -11.14 -21.28
N ARG A 3 2.05 -10.35 -21.75
CA ARG A 3 1.74 -9.05 -21.16
C ARG A 3 1.15 -9.28 -19.78
N SER A 4 1.86 -8.81 -18.76
CA SER A 4 1.45 -8.78 -17.36
C SER A 4 0.05 -8.15 -17.22
N VAL A 5 -0.90 -8.95 -16.73
CA VAL A 5 -2.33 -8.60 -16.57
C VAL A 5 -2.56 -7.89 -15.23
N TYR A 6 -1.68 -6.98 -14.84
CA TYR A 6 -1.78 -6.25 -13.56
C TYR A 6 -2.36 -4.83 -13.67
N HIS A 7 -3.17 -4.57 -14.70
CA HIS A 7 -3.92 -3.32 -14.82
C HIS A 7 -5.22 -3.40 -14.01
N GLY A 8 -5.21 -2.84 -12.83
CA GLY A 8 -6.38 -2.73 -11.95
C GLY A 8 -6.17 -3.30 -10.54
N VAL A 9 -5.22 -2.76 -9.80
CA VAL A 9 -4.53 -3.49 -8.72
C VAL A 9 -4.98 -3.15 -7.30
N MET A 10 -5.84 -2.16 -7.12
CA MET A 10 -6.27 -1.78 -5.77
C MET A 10 -7.75 -2.11 -5.56
N ASP A 11 -8.08 -3.40 -5.41
CA ASP A 11 -9.44 -3.85 -5.05
C ASP A 11 -10.57 -3.54 -6.05
N ARG A 12 -10.34 -3.70 -7.36
CA ARG A 12 -11.51 -3.77 -8.25
C ARG A 12 -12.31 -5.05 -7.96
N PRO A 13 -13.64 -4.95 -7.73
CA PRO A 13 -14.54 -6.11 -7.72
C PRO A 13 -14.51 -6.88 -9.05
N SER A 14 -13.90 -6.31 -10.09
CA SER A 14 -13.68 -6.88 -11.41
C SER A 14 -12.33 -7.56 -11.62
N ASN A 15 -11.54 -7.80 -10.55
CA ASN A 15 -10.37 -8.67 -10.68
C ASN A 15 -10.84 -10.08 -11.03
N PRO A 16 -10.50 -10.63 -12.22
CA PRO A 16 -10.90 -11.99 -12.61
C PRO A 16 -10.47 -13.06 -11.59
N ALA A 17 -9.42 -12.79 -10.79
CA ALA A 17 -9.00 -13.65 -9.69
C ALA A 17 -10.06 -13.74 -8.57
N LEU A 18 -10.86 -12.69 -8.35
CA LEU A 18 -11.97 -12.72 -7.37
C LEU A 18 -13.17 -13.52 -7.90
N MET A 19 -13.43 -13.51 -9.19
CA MET A 19 -14.53 -14.28 -9.81
C MET A 19 -14.27 -15.81 -9.83
N ASN A 20 -13.04 -16.25 -9.57
CA ASN A 20 -12.68 -17.67 -9.59
C ASN A 20 -12.09 -18.17 -8.25
N GLN A 21 -12.40 -17.48 -7.14
CA GLN A 21 -11.84 -17.77 -5.81
C GLN A 21 -12.05 -19.21 -5.38
N THR A 22 -13.15 -19.88 -5.78
CA THR A 22 -13.42 -21.26 -5.42
C THR A 22 -12.38 -22.25 -5.96
N LYS A 23 -11.61 -21.86 -6.99
CA LYS A 23 -10.53 -22.70 -7.58
C LYS A 23 -9.16 -22.45 -6.93
N LEU A 24 -9.02 -21.38 -6.14
CA LEU A 24 -7.76 -21.07 -5.47
C LEU A 24 -7.51 -21.99 -4.27
N PRO A 25 -6.24 -22.26 -3.92
CA PRO A 25 -5.89 -22.94 -2.68
C PRO A 25 -6.52 -22.23 -1.46
N ALA A 26 -6.90 -22.99 -0.44
CA ALA A 26 -7.60 -22.45 0.74
C ALA A 26 -6.81 -21.31 1.42
N ARG A 27 -5.47 -21.44 1.52
CA ARG A 27 -4.61 -20.39 2.09
C ARG A 27 -4.73 -19.08 1.35
N GLU A 28 -4.76 -19.13 0.03
CA GLU A 28 -4.84 -17.94 -0.83
C GLU A 28 -6.23 -17.30 -0.73
N ARG A 29 -7.31 -18.11 -0.73
CA ARG A 29 -8.66 -17.60 -0.50
C ARG A 29 -8.78 -16.85 0.82
N ILE A 30 -8.26 -17.43 1.91
CA ILE A 30 -8.26 -16.79 3.24
C ILE A 30 -7.49 -15.47 3.19
N LEU A 31 -6.30 -15.44 2.58
CA LEU A 31 -5.45 -14.26 2.50
C LEU A 31 -6.11 -13.14 1.68
N LEU A 32 -6.66 -13.44 0.51
CA LEU A 32 -7.32 -12.46 -0.35
C LEU A 32 -8.60 -11.91 0.28
N THR A 33 -9.39 -12.77 0.94
CA THR A 33 -10.57 -12.34 1.70
C THR A 33 -10.17 -11.41 2.85
N ALA A 34 -9.14 -11.79 3.62
CA ALA A 34 -8.63 -10.97 4.70
C ALA A 34 -8.07 -9.63 4.17
N HIS A 35 -7.36 -9.65 3.04
CA HIS A 35 -6.84 -8.45 2.40
C HIS A 35 -7.96 -7.45 2.09
N THR A 36 -9.03 -7.90 1.46
CA THR A 36 -10.18 -7.05 1.15
C THR A 36 -10.86 -6.50 2.41
N LEU A 37 -11.14 -7.36 3.37
CA LEU A 37 -11.84 -6.97 4.59
C LEU A 37 -11.00 -6.05 5.49
N PHE A 38 -9.73 -6.38 5.72
CA PHE A 38 -8.84 -5.56 6.56
C PHE A 38 -8.61 -4.17 5.97
N TYR A 39 -8.46 -4.07 4.65
CA TYR A 39 -8.23 -2.79 4.01
C TYR A 39 -9.49 -1.91 3.98
N ARG A 40 -10.66 -2.50 3.74
CA ARG A 40 -11.93 -1.74 3.62
C ARG A 40 -12.56 -1.39 4.96
N GLU A 41 -12.46 -2.27 5.93
CA GLU A 41 -13.26 -2.19 7.16
C GLU A 41 -12.39 -2.11 8.43
N GLY A 42 -11.08 -2.27 8.28
CA GLY A 42 -10.14 -2.27 9.38
C GLY A 42 -9.87 -3.67 9.97
N ILE A 43 -8.71 -3.79 10.57
CA ILE A 43 -8.23 -5.04 11.15
C ILE A 43 -9.03 -5.42 12.41
N ARG A 44 -9.30 -4.44 13.29
CA ARG A 44 -9.99 -4.70 14.55
C ARG A 44 -11.45 -5.09 14.35
N SER A 45 -12.14 -4.43 13.45
CA SER A 45 -13.55 -4.67 13.13
C SER A 45 -13.80 -5.97 12.37
N THR A 46 -12.77 -6.56 11.76
CA THR A 46 -12.88 -7.80 10.99
C THR A 46 -12.62 -9.03 11.86
N GLY A 47 -13.68 -9.80 12.16
CA GLY A 47 -13.59 -11.04 12.93
C GLY A 47 -13.12 -12.23 12.08
N VAL A 48 -12.44 -13.21 12.73
CA VAL A 48 -11.97 -14.44 12.06
C VAL A 48 -13.12 -15.25 11.48
N ASP A 49 -14.25 -15.36 12.20
CA ASP A 49 -15.41 -16.14 11.75
C ASP A 49 -15.99 -15.57 10.44
N ARG A 50 -15.97 -14.26 10.28
CA ARG A 50 -16.38 -13.60 9.03
C ARG A 50 -15.44 -13.94 7.87
N ILE A 51 -14.11 -13.91 8.11
CA ILE A 51 -13.13 -14.29 7.09
C ILE A 51 -13.31 -15.75 6.68
N ILE A 52 -13.56 -16.65 7.63
CA ILE A 52 -13.83 -18.08 7.40
C ILE A 52 -15.06 -18.24 6.48
N ALA A 53 -16.15 -17.54 6.81
CA ALA A 53 -17.41 -17.61 6.06
C ALA A 53 -17.22 -17.09 4.62
N GLU A 54 -16.63 -15.90 4.45
CA GLU A 54 -16.46 -15.28 3.14
C GLU A 54 -15.40 -16.00 2.27
N ALA A 55 -14.33 -16.58 2.89
CA ALA A 55 -13.35 -17.40 2.18
C ALA A 55 -13.88 -18.79 1.79
N GLY A 56 -15.06 -19.20 2.27
CA GLY A 56 -15.66 -20.50 2.01
C GLY A 56 -14.77 -21.65 2.51
N VAL A 57 -14.22 -21.53 3.71
CA VAL A 57 -13.38 -22.56 4.35
C VAL A 57 -13.96 -22.98 5.70
N THR A 58 -13.52 -24.15 6.22
CA THR A 58 -13.86 -24.55 7.59
C THR A 58 -12.92 -23.90 8.60
N LYS A 59 -13.35 -23.78 9.86
CA LYS A 59 -12.54 -23.30 10.97
C LYS A 59 -11.23 -24.08 11.14
N VAL A 60 -11.28 -25.39 10.99
CA VAL A 60 -10.11 -26.27 11.02
C VAL A 60 -9.14 -25.92 9.87
N THR A 61 -9.66 -25.70 8.67
CA THR A 61 -8.85 -25.31 7.51
C THR A 61 -8.19 -23.96 7.73
N PHE A 62 -8.93 -23.00 8.28
CA PHE A 62 -8.37 -21.67 8.59
C PHE A 62 -7.18 -21.78 9.54
N TYR A 63 -7.34 -22.39 10.72
CA TYR A 63 -6.28 -22.48 11.73
C TYR A 63 -5.10 -23.37 11.33
N ARG A 64 -5.29 -24.30 10.40
CA ARG A 64 -4.19 -25.04 9.78
C ARG A 64 -3.28 -24.15 8.93
N HIS A 65 -3.82 -23.12 8.28
CA HIS A 65 -3.05 -22.19 7.41
C HIS A 65 -2.58 -20.94 8.14
N PHE A 66 -3.38 -20.45 9.08
CA PHE A 66 -3.10 -19.27 9.89
C PHE A 66 -3.42 -19.61 11.35
N PRO A 67 -2.43 -19.98 12.16
CA PRO A 67 -2.62 -20.41 13.55
C PRO A 67 -3.32 -19.34 14.42
N SER A 68 -3.18 -18.06 14.08
CA SER A 68 -3.85 -16.94 14.74
C SER A 68 -4.28 -15.86 13.76
N LYS A 69 -5.13 -14.93 14.22
CA LYS A 69 -5.43 -13.69 13.46
C LYS A 69 -4.17 -12.86 13.24
N ASN A 70 -3.23 -12.88 14.20
CA ASN A 70 -1.97 -12.12 14.10
C ASN A 70 -1.12 -12.64 12.95
N ASP A 71 -1.01 -13.97 12.76
CA ASP A 71 -0.29 -14.55 11.61
C ASP A 71 -0.92 -14.12 10.28
N LEU A 72 -2.25 -14.04 10.22
CA LEU A 72 -2.96 -13.57 9.04
C LEU A 72 -2.75 -12.07 8.80
N ILE A 73 -2.68 -11.24 9.85
CA ILE A 73 -2.37 -9.80 9.75
C ILE A 73 -0.97 -9.59 9.16
N VAL A 74 0.03 -10.34 9.65
CA VAL A 74 1.39 -10.28 9.09
C VAL A 74 1.39 -10.67 7.61
N ALA A 75 0.73 -11.77 7.26
CA ALA A 75 0.64 -12.23 5.88
C ALA A 75 -0.11 -11.22 4.98
N PHE A 76 -1.14 -10.55 5.50
CA PHE A 76 -1.84 -9.45 4.81
C PHE A 76 -0.89 -8.29 4.50
N LEU A 77 -0.11 -7.82 5.49
CA LEU A 77 0.84 -6.73 5.28
C LEU A 77 1.95 -7.11 4.29
N ASP A 78 2.48 -8.34 4.38
CA ASP A 78 3.48 -8.83 3.42
C ASP A 78 2.91 -8.93 1.99
N TYR A 79 1.66 -9.36 1.84
CA TYR A 79 0.97 -9.40 0.55
C TYR A 79 0.72 -7.98 0.01
N ARG A 80 0.18 -7.09 0.85
CA ARG A 80 -0.08 -5.68 0.50
C ARG A 80 1.17 -4.95 0.09
N HIS A 81 2.28 -5.15 0.82
CA HIS A 81 3.58 -4.58 0.49
C HIS A 81 4.01 -4.93 -0.93
N ARG A 82 4.01 -6.23 -1.27
CA ARG A 82 4.44 -6.69 -2.59
C ARG A 82 3.61 -6.11 -3.73
N ILE A 83 2.28 -6.18 -3.63
CA ILE A 83 1.40 -5.70 -4.71
C ILE A 83 1.47 -4.19 -4.86
N TRP A 84 1.53 -3.45 -3.73
CA TRP A 84 1.58 -1.99 -3.77
C TRP A 84 2.93 -1.48 -4.29
N MET A 85 4.05 -2.05 -3.83
CA MET A 85 5.38 -1.65 -4.30
C MET A 85 5.58 -1.96 -5.78
N SER A 86 5.11 -3.12 -6.26
CA SER A 86 5.16 -3.46 -7.68
C SER A 86 4.36 -2.45 -8.51
N TRP A 87 3.10 -2.20 -8.11
CA TRP A 87 2.25 -1.22 -8.78
C TRP A 87 2.87 0.18 -8.78
N PHE A 88 3.37 0.64 -7.64
CA PHE A 88 3.98 1.97 -7.51
C PHE A 88 5.18 2.15 -8.43
N GLN A 89 6.06 1.15 -8.51
CA GLN A 89 7.23 1.17 -9.39
C GLN A 89 6.84 1.11 -10.88
N ASP A 90 5.87 0.27 -11.23
CA ASP A 90 5.35 0.17 -12.61
C ASP A 90 4.75 1.51 -13.06
N GLU A 91 3.96 2.16 -12.19
CA GLU A 91 3.37 3.47 -12.49
C GLU A 91 4.42 4.58 -12.57
N LEU A 92 5.43 4.59 -11.69
CA LEU A 92 6.54 5.53 -11.80
C LEU A 92 7.25 5.40 -13.15
N GLN A 93 7.50 4.17 -13.61
CA GLN A 93 8.11 3.94 -14.92
C GLN A 93 7.24 4.43 -16.07
N ARG A 94 5.93 4.21 -15.99
CA ARG A 94 4.96 4.68 -16.99
C ARG A 94 4.92 6.21 -17.08
N HIS A 95 5.16 6.91 -15.97
CA HIS A 95 5.18 8.38 -15.89
C HIS A 95 6.58 8.99 -16.01
N GLY A 96 7.59 8.25 -16.49
CA GLY A 96 8.91 8.79 -16.81
C GLY A 96 9.98 8.57 -15.75
N ASN A 97 9.69 7.82 -14.68
CA ASN A 97 10.63 7.35 -13.66
C ASN A 97 11.53 8.45 -13.06
N ASN A 98 10.93 9.55 -12.69
CA ASN A 98 11.58 10.70 -12.03
C ASN A 98 10.69 11.23 -10.89
N LEU A 99 11.17 12.19 -10.12
CA LEU A 99 10.45 12.73 -8.97
C LEU A 99 9.06 13.28 -9.33
N LEU A 100 8.91 13.91 -10.51
CA LEU A 100 7.63 14.47 -10.96
C LEU A 100 6.59 13.38 -11.28
N ALA A 101 7.04 12.14 -11.53
CA ALA A 101 6.15 11.01 -11.77
C ALA A 101 5.30 10.64 -10.53
N ILE A 102 5.72 11.03 -9.32
CA ILE A 102 4.98 10.71 -8.10
C ILE A 102 3.60 11.38 -8.10
N THR A 103 3.50 12.60 -8.60
CA THR A 103 2.21 13.33 -8.65
C THR A 103 1.13 12.57 -9.41
N PRO A 104 1.29 12.20 -10.70
CA PRO A 104 0.26 11.44 -11.41
C PRO A 104 0.00 10.06 -10.80
N VAL A 105 1.01 9.40 -10.23
CA VAL A 105 0.81 8.12 -9.53
C VAL A 105 -0.08 8.28 -8.30
N LEU A 106 0.12 9.32 -7.49
CA LEU A 106 -0.76 9.61 -6.35
C LEU A 106 -2.17 9.99 -6.80
N GLN A 107 -2.31 10.77 -7.89
CA GLN A 107 -3.63 11.12 -8.46
C GLN A 107 -4.42 9.88 -8.86
N GLU A 108 -3.78 8.93 -9.55
CA GLU A 108 -4.42 7.67 -9.94
C GLU A 108 -4.80 6.82 -8.72
N TRP A 109 -3.94 6.76 -7.71
CA TRP A 109 -4.24 6.04 -6.48
C TRP A 109 -5.42 6.64 -5.72
N PHE A 110 -5.44 7.96 -5.54
CA PHE A 110 -6.52 8.66 -4.82
C PHE A 110 -7.85 8.62 -5.57
N ALA A 111 -7.82 8.51 -6.90
CA ALA A 111 -9.02 8.36 -7.73
C ALA A 111 -9.61 6.94 -7.73
N ASP A 112 -8.90 5.94 -7.18
CA ASP A 112 -9.42 4.58 -7.09
C ASP A 112 -10.60 4.53 -6.10
N PRO A 113 -11.80 4.06 -6.51
CA PRO A 113 -12.96 3.92 -5.62
C PRO A 113 -12.71 3.05 -4.39
N ALA A 114 -11.72 2.14 -4.46
CA ALA A 114 -11.28 1.30 -3.36
C ALA A 114 -10.23 1.95 -2.46
N PHE A 115 -9.79 3.18 -2.75
CA PHE A 115 -8.83 3.89 -1.91
C PHE A 115 -9.35 4.05 -0.47
N ARG A 116 -8.54 3.65 0.49
CA ARG A 116 -8.80 3.74 1.95
C ARG A 116 -7.52 4.12 2.68
N GLY A 117 -6.75 5.06 2.12
CA GLY A 117 -5.49 5.46 2.71
C GLY A 117 -4.36 4.44 2.58
N CYS A 118 -3.34 4.62 3.39
CA CYS A 118 -2.21 3.70 3.45
C CYS A 118 -2.50 2.56 4.43
N ALA A 119 -2.59 1.32 3.94
CA ALA A 119 -2.82 0.14 4.77
C ALA A 119 -1.82 -0.01 5.93
N PHE A 120 -0.59 0.47 5.76
CA PHE A 120 0.46 0.41 6.79
C PHE A 120 0.24 1.46 7.88
N ILE A 121 -0.14 2.69 7.52
CA ILE A 121 -0.49 3.74 8.49
C ILE A 121 -1.73 3.30 9.28
N ASN A 122 -2.75 2.78 8.61
CA ASN A 122 -3.98 2.30 9.23
C ASN A 122 -3.70 1.12 10.18
N ALA A 123 -2.93 0.11 9.72
CA ALA A 123 -2.53 -1.01 10.56
C ALA A 123 -1.71 -0.58 11.78
N LEU A 124 -0.82 0.41 11.63
CA LEU A 124 -0.05 0.98 12.75
C LEU A 124 -0.97 1.63 13.79
N GLY A 125 -1.94 2.43 13.34
CA GLY A 125 -2.92 3.07 14.21
C GLY A 125 -3.80 2.06 14.97
N GLU A 126 -4.19 0.97 14.31
CA GLU A 126 -5.02 -0.06 14.93
C GLU A 126 -4.23 -1.01 15.86
N MET A 127 -3.06 -1.46 15.46
CA MET A 127 -2.37 -2.62 16.04
C MET A 127 -0.98 -2.32 16.61
N GLY A 128 -0.38 -1.16 16.29
CA GLY A 128 1.02 -0.87 16.64
C GLY A 128 1.32 -0.91 18.12
N GLY A 129 0.37 -0.53 18.97
CA GLY A 129 0.54 -0.60 20.43
C GLY A 129 0.46 -2.01 21.04
N SER A 130 0.00 -3.01 20.28
CA SER A 130 -0.23 -4.38 20.78
C SER A 130 0.48 -5.47 19.98
N MET A 131 1.06 -5.12 18.81
CA MET A 131 1.63 -6.07 17.88
C MET A 131 2.93 -5.54 17.25
N PRO A 132 4.11 -5.81 17.86
CA PRO A 132 5.41 -5.34 17.38
C PRO A 132 5.72 -5.75 15.93
N GLU A 133 5.20 -6.89 15.47
CA GLU A 133 5.34 -7.37 14.10
C GLU A 133 4.74 -6.40 13.08
N VAL A 134 3.63 -5.73 13.42
CA VAL A 134 3.04 -4.68 12.58
C VAL A 134 3.98 -3.50 12.45
N VAL A 135 4.54 -3.02 13.58
CA VAL A 135 5.52 -1.94 13.58
C VAL A 135 6.72 -2.29 12.69
N HIS A 136 7.22 -3.52 12.80
CA HIS A 136 8.33 -3.99 11.96
C HIS A 136 7.98 -3.95 10.46
N ARG A 137 6.80 -4.43 10.05
CA ARG A 137 6.35 -4.41 8.64
C ARG A 137 6.13 -3.01 8.11
N VAL A 138 5.61 -2.11 8.95
CA VAL A 138 5.47 -0.69 8.60
C VAL A 138 6.83 -0.06 8.33
N ASN A 139 7.79 -0.24 9.24
CA ASN A 139 9.13 0.30 9.08
C ASN A 139 9.82 -0.24 7.81
N GLN A 140 9.70 -1.54 7.54
CA GLN A 140 10.24 -2.16 6.34
C GLN A 140 9.63 -1.55 5.06
N HIS A 141 8.30 -1.43 5.00
CA HIS A 141 7.60 -0.82 3.86
C HIS A 141 8.02 0.63 3.63
N LYS A 142 8.08 1.44 4.69
CA LYS A 142 8.49 2.84 4.59
C LYS A 142 9.95 3.02 4.19
N ALA A 143 10.84 2.15 4.69
CA ALA A 143 12.25 2.16 4.30
C ALA A 143 12.43 1.82 2.81
N GLU A 144 11.65 0.85 2.27
CA GLU A 144 11.72 0.48 0.86
C GLU A 144 11.13 1.57 -0.04
N LEU A 145 9.99 2.17 0.34
CA LEU A 145 9.43 3.33 -0.35
C LEU A 145 10.45 4.47 -0.44
N ARG A 146 11.13 4.81 0.68
CA ARG A 146 12.16 5.83 0.70
C ARG A 146 13.31 5.52 -0.27
N LYS A 147 13.76 4.25 -0.35
CA LYS A 147 14.80 3.84 -1.31
C LYS A 147 14.37 4.01 -2.77
N VAL A 148 13.11 3.70 -3.08
CA VAL A 148 12.57 3.94 -4.42
C VAL A 148 12.60 5.44 -4.75
N ILE A 149 12.14 6.29 -3.82
CA ILE A 149 12.16 7.75 -3.99
C ILE A 149 13.60 8.26 -4.15
N GLU A 150 14.53 7.76 -3.35
CA GLU A 150 15.95 8.09 -3.44
C GLU A 150 16.51 7.83 -4.84
N GLY A 151 16.07 6.72 -5.48
CA GLY A 151 16.44 6.39 -6.85
C GLY A 151 15.90 7.35 -7.92
N LEU A 152 14.86 8.15 -7.60
CA LEU A 152 14.28 9.15 -8.50
C LEU A 152 14.98 10.52 -8.41
N LEU A 153 15.84 10.73 -7.41
CA LEU A 153 16.52 12.00 -7.16
C LEU A 153 17.87 12.09 -7.90
N PRO A 154 18.29 13.30 -8.32
CA PRO A 154 19.59 13.53 -8.93
C PRO A 154 20.75 13.12 -8.01
N GLU A 155 21.89 12.68 -8.59
CA GLU A 155 23.06 12.26 -7.82
C GLU A 155 23.77 13.42 -7.07
N ASN A 156 23.59 14.63 -7.53
CA ASN A 156 24.24 15.84 -7.00
C ASN A 156 23.48 16.55 -5.88
N CYS A 157 22.57 15.85 -5.21
CA CYS A 157 21.81 16.40 -4.09
C CYS A 157 21.92 15.48 -2.84
N ASP A 158 21.46 15.97 -1.70
CA ASP A 158 21.32 15.18 -0.47
C ASP A 158 20.14 14.22 -0.59
N ARG A 159 20.33 13.11 -1.34
CA ARG A 159 19.28 12.16 -1.72
C ARG A 159 18.60 11.54 -0.50
N GLU A 160 19.35 11.22 0.54
CA GLU A 160 18.79 10.56 1.73
C GLU A 160 17.79 11.45 2.47
N ASN A 161 18.19 12.69 2.78
CA ASN A 161 17.32 13.64 3.46
C ASN A 161 16.14 14.09 2.58
N LEU A 162 16.39 14.31 1.30
CA LEU A 162 15.32 14.67 0.36
C LEU A 162 14.33 13.54 0.16
N ALA A 163 14.78 12.28 0.03
CA ALA A 163 13.89 11.13 -0.05
C ALA A 163 13.03 10.97 1.20
N SER A 164 13.61 11.24 2.37
CA SER A 164 12.87 11.25 3.64
C SER A 164 11.79 12.34 3.67
N ALA A 165 12.11 13.55 3.21
CA ALA A 165 11.15 14.65 3.15
C ALA A 165 10.00 14.35 2.16
N VAL A 166 10.32 13.82 0.97
CA VAL A 166 9.31 13.41 -0.02
C VAL A 166 8.44 12.28 0.51
N ALA A 167 9.02 11.28 1.18
CA ALA A 167 8.25 10.20 1.79
C ALA A 167 7.26 10.73 2.86
N MET A 168 7.68 11.69 3.68
CA MET A 168 6.78 12.37 4.63
C MET A 168 5.68 13.17 3.92
N ALA A 169 5.99 13.83 2.81
CA ALA A 169 5.00 14.55 2.02
C ALA A 169 3.97 13.58 1.39
N ILE A 170 4.41 12.41 0.91
CA ILE A 170 3.52 11.34 0.44
C ILE A 170 2.59 10.88 1.57
N ASP A 171 3.13 10.59 2.76
CA ASP A 171 2.33 10.15 3.90
C ASP A 171 1.29 11.20 4.29
N GLY A 172 1.67 12.48 4.31
CA GLY A 172 0.76 13.59 4.55
C GLY A 172 -0.33 13.72 3.49
N ALA A 173 0.04 13.59 2.21
CA ALA A 173 -0.90 13.64 1.10
C ALA A 173 -1.91 12.47 1.16
N VAL A 174 -1.44 11.24 1.45
CA VAL A 174 -2.31 10.05 1.61
C VAL A 174 -3.33 10.25 2.72
N VAL A 175 -2.88 10.70 3.90
CA VAL A 175 -3.78 10.97 5.03
C VAL A 175 -4.77 12.09 4.69
N ARG A 176 -4.33 13.14 4.02
CA ARG A 176 -5.20 14.25 3.59
C ARG A 176 -6.26 13.79 2.58
N ALA A 177 -5.88 12.94 1.62
CA ALA A 177 -6.78 12.41 0.61
C ALA A 177 -7.82 11.44 1.17
N GLU A 178 -7.54 10.80 2.32
CA GLU A 178 -8.46 9.82 2.94
C GLU A 178 -9.70 10.49 3.57
N TRP A 179 -9.54 11.69 4.13
CA TRP A 179 -10.64 12.39 4.84
C TRP A 179 -11.05 13.73 4.21
N GLY A 180 -10.30 14.23 3.25
CA GLY A 180 -10.51 15.52 2.60
C GLY A 180 -10.72 15.41 1.10
N GLU A 181 -10.30 16.45 0.39
CA GLU A 181 -10.35 16.51 -1.06
C GLU A 181 -9.03 16.02 -1.65
N PRO A 182 -9.03 14.94 -2.47
CA PRO A 182 -7.81 14.43 -3.12
C PRO A 182 -7.05 15.49 -3.93
N SER A 183 -7.76 16.44 -4.56
CA SER A 183 -7.15 17.55 -5.29
C SER A 183 -6.33 18.48 -4.41
N GLU A 184 -6.79 18.78 -3.20
CA GLU A 184 -6.03 19.58 -2.21
C GLU A 184 -4.79 18.84 -1.72
N ALA A 185 -4.91 17.52 -1.50
CA ALA A 185 -3.76 16.67 -1.10
C ALA A 185 -2.66 16.71 -2.16
N ILE A 186 -3.02 16.60 -3.44
CA ILE A 186 -2.10 16.68 -4.57
C ILE A 186 -1.49 18.08 -4.69
N HIS A 187 -2.30 19.14 -4.55
CA HIS A 187 -1.79 20.51 -4.58
C HIS A 187 -0.75 20.76 -3.49
N GLY A 188 -1.05 20.34 -2.25
CA GLY A 188 -0.11 20.46 -1.13
C GLY A 188 1.17 19.63 -1.34
N PHE A 189 1.06 18.42 -1.84
CA PHE A 189 2.21 17.57 -2.19
C PHE A 189 3.10 18.24 -3.23
N ASN A 190 2.53 18.76 -4.32
CA ASN A 190 3.29 19.44 -5.37
C ASN A 190 4.04 20.65 -4.84
N HIS A 191 3.36 21.49 -4.04
CA HIS A 191 3.99 22.68 -3.45
C HIS A 191 5.18 22.33 -2.55
N LEU A 192 5.09 21.25 -1.76
CA LEU A 192 6.19 20.77 -0.94
C LEU A 192 7.35 20.22 -1.78
N THR A 193 7.06 19.52 -2.87
CA THR A 193 8.08 18.86 -3.70
C THR A 193 8.72 19.79 -4.72
N GLU A 194 8.05 20.86 -5.15
CA GLU A 194 8.65 21.95 -5.97
C GLU A 194 9.84 22.57 -5.24
N GLY A 195 9.72 22.82 -3.94
CA GLY A 195 10.82 23.31 -3.12
C GLY A 195 12.02 22.36 -3.08
N VAL A 196 11.77 21.05 -3.11
CA VAL A 196 12.81 20.01 -3.12
C VAL A 196 13.58 20.02 -4.45
N CYS A 197 12.89 20.19 -5.58
CA CYS A 197 13.52 20.27 -6.91
C CYS A 197 14.36 21.53 -7.10
N CYS A 198 14.09 22.59 -6.35
CA CYS A 198 14.77 23.90 -6.45
C CYS A 198 15.99 24.02 -5.51
N LEU A 199 16.23 23.06 -4.62
CA LEU A 199 17.40 23.08 -3.76
C LEU A 199 18.68 22.88 -4.61
N LYS A 200 19.40 24.01 -4.80
CA LYS A 200 20.71 23.98 -5.46
C LYS A 200 21.67 23.11 -4.65
N PRO A 201 22.63 22.42 -5.31
CA PRO A 201 23.69 21.71 -4.59
C PRO A 201 24.36 22.67 -3.61
N GLN A 202 24.49 22.25 -2.37
CA GLN A 202 25.34 22.96 -1.40
C GLN A 202 26.78 22.83 -1.93
N THR A 203 27.35 23.94 -2.39
CA THR A 203 28.74 24.08 -2.78
C THR A 203 29.67 23.93 -1.60
#